data_08871dd705dacb032cb2038fc8c86e61
#
_entry.id   08871dd705dacb032cb2038fc8c86e61
#
_cell.length_a   1.000
_cell.length_b   1.000
_cell.length_c   1.000
_cell.angle_alpha   90.00
_cell.angle_beta   90.00
_cell.angle_gamma   90.00
#
_symmetry.space_group_name_H-M   'P 1'
#
loop_
_entity.id
_entity.type
_entity.pdbx_description
1 polymer ?
#
loop_
_entity_poly.entity_id
_entity_poly.type
_entity_poly.pdbx_seq_one_letter_code
_entity_poly.pdbx_strand_id
1 'polypeptide(L)'
;MKEKINGNGILYTGKDRFKVRKQIIKDLDKIGQLEKVENYKNKVGFSERTDAVVEPKISTQWFLRMKEIKKPALKNVLNDNIQFHPKKLKNMYKSWMENINDWCISRQLWWGHQIPAWYGPDNKIFVAMNLEDALKKAREYYNKEEIKLKQDEDVL
;
A
#
# COMPACT_ATOMS: atom_id res chain seq x y z
N MET A 1 -5.11 -14.12 -10.48
CA MET A 1 -6.40 -13.58 -9.98
C MET A 1 -7.00 -12.71 -11.08
N LYS A 2 -8.24 -12.95 -11.49
CA LYS A 2 -8.89 -12.10 -12.50
C LYS A 2 -9.34 -10.83 -11.82
N GLU A 3 -8.73 -9.70 -12.14
CA GLU A 3 -9.17 -8.42 -11.63
C GLU A 3 -10.54 -8.04 -12.19
N LYS A 4 -11.43 -7.72 -11.29
CA LYS A 4 -12.80 -7.30 -11.59
C LYS A 4 -12.96 -5.82 -11.31
N ILE A 5 -13.90 -5.20 -12.04
CA ILE A 5 -14.26 -3.80 -11.81
C ILE A 5 -14.88 -3.66 -10.42
N ASN A 6 -14.43 -2.66 -9.66
CA ASN A 6 -14.95 -2.35 -8.33
C ASN A 6 -16.35 -1.71 -8.38
N GLY A 7 -16.97 -1.51 -7.22
CA GLY A 7 -18.35 -1.01 -7.10
C GLY A 7 -18.60 0.41 -7.62
N ASN A 8 -17.56 1.18 -8.00
CA ASN A 8 -17.73 2.53 -8.53
C ASN A 8 -18.20 2.54 -9.99
N GLY A 9 -18.03 1.43 -10.71
CA GLY A 9 -18.57 1.23 -12.05
C GLY A 9 -19.86 0.42 -12.01
N ILE A 10 -20.98 1.00 -11.58
CA ILE A 10 -22.25 0.34 -11.24
C ILE A 10 -22.69 -0.70 -12.30
N LEU A 11 -22.65 -0.36 -13.59
CA LEU A 11 -23.09 -1.22 -14.68
C LEU A 11 -22.21 -2.44 -14.94
N TYR A 12 -20.93 -2.37 -14.57
CA TYR A 12 -19.92 -3.38 -14.92
C TYR A 12 -19.28 -4.03 -13.69
N THR A 13 -19.76 -3.73 -12.50
CA THR A 13 -19.23 -4.28 -11.24
C THR A 13 -19.15 -5.81 -11.27
N GLY A 14 -18.01 -6.34 -10.86
CA GLY A 14 -17.76 -7.78 -10.81
C GLY A 14 -17.46 -8.46 -12.16
N LYS A 15 -17.48 -7.73 -13.28
CA LYS A 15 -17.11 -8.26 -14.60
C LYS A 15 -15.62 -8.16 -14.85
N ASP A 16 -15.09 -9.05 -15.70
CA ASP A 16 -13.71 -9.01 -16.15
C ASP A 16 -13.42 -7.73 -16.95
N ARG A 17 -12.37 -7.00 -16.60
CA ARG A 17 -12.03 -5.70 -17.18
C ARG A 17 -11.79 -5.72 -18.69
N PHE A 18 -11.18 -6.79 -19.21
CA PHE A 18 -10.93 -6.91 -20.66
C PHE A 18 -12.21 -7.18 -21.45
N LYS A 19 -13.14 -7.94 -20.87
CA LYS A 19 -14.46 -8.14 -21.46
C LYS A 19 -15.28 -6.86 -21.44
N VAL A 20 -15.19 -6.10 -20.35
CA VAL A 20 -15.90 -4.82 -20.21
C VAL A 20 -15.41 -3.78 -21.21
N ARG A 21 -14.10 -3.69 -21.51
CA ARG A 21 -13.60 -2.79 -22.56
C ARG A 21 -14.29 -2.97 -23.90
N LYS A 22 -14.50 -4.23 -24.30
CA LYS A 22 -15.24 -4.55 -25.53
C LYS A 22 -16.73 -4.25 -25.42
N GLN A 23 -17.30 -4.42 -24.24
CA GLN A 23 -18.72 -4.17 -24.00
C GLN A 23 -19.05 -2.68 -23.97
N ILE A 24 -18.21 -1.86 -23.36
CA ILE A 24 -18.37 -0.40 -23.29
C ILE A 24 -18.48 0.21 -24.69
N ILE A 25 -17.65 -0.24 -25.64
CA ILE A 25 -17.69 0.26 -27.02
C ILE A 25 -19.08 0.04 -27.61
N LYS A 26 -19.63 -1.17 -27.46
CA LYS A 26 -20.97 -1.50 -27.96
C LYS A 26 -22.07 -0.70 -27.27
N ASP A 27 -21.91 -0.45 -25.96
CA ASP A 27 -22.93 0.24 -25.18
C ASP A 27 -22.91 1.75 -25.49
N LEU A 28 -21.73 2.34 -25.73
CA LEU A 28 -21.58 3.73 -26.20
C LEU A 28 -22.14 3.93 -27.61
N ASP A 29 -21.93 2.96 -28.50
CA ASP A 29 -22.46 2.98 -29.86
C ASP A 29 -24.01 2.98 -29.86
N LYS A 30 -24.63 2.11 -29.03
CA LYS A 30 -26.08 2.05 -28.88
C LYS A 30 -26.74 3.36 -28.44
N ILE A 31 -26.07 4.13 -27.62
CA ILE A 31 -26.58 5.42 -27.10
C ILE A 31 -26.11 6.61 -27.95
N GLY A 32 -25.43 6.35 -29.08
CA GLY A 32 -24.95 7.41 -29.98
C GLY A 32 -23.83 8.29 -29.42
N GLN A 33 -23.08 7.79 -28.43
CA GLN A 33 -21.98 8.52 -27.78
C GLN A 33 -20.60 8.04 -28.24
N LEU A 34 -20.52 7.09 -29.18
CA LEU A 34 -19.28 6.62 -29.75
C LEU A 34 -18.92 7.43 -30.99
N GLU A 35 -17.86 8.22 -30.93
CA GLU A 35 -17.40 9.01 -32.08
C GLU A 35 -16.63 8.13 -33.08
N LYS A 36 -15.60 7.44 -32.60
CA LYS A 36 -14.82 6.49 -33.41
C LYS A 36 -13.98 5.53 -32.55
N VAL A 37 -13.52 4.45 -33.18
CA VAL A 37 -12.57 3.51 -32.60
C VAL A 37 -11.33 3.48 -33.49
N GLU A 38 -10.17 3.76 -32.92
CA GLU A 38 -8.88 3.74 -33.65
C GLU A 38 -7.93 2.69 -33.05
N ASN A 39 -7.16 2.06 -33.91
CA ASN A 39 -6.07 1.19 -33.50
C ASN A 39 -4.89 2.03 -33.02
N TYR A 40 -4.50 1.87 -31.76
CA TYR A 40 -3.40 2.59 -31.15
C TYR A 40 -2.38 1.61 -30.57
N LYS A 41 -1.10 1.83 -30.85
CA LYS A 41 0.00 1.06 -30.26
C LYS A 41 0.62 1.81 -29.11
N ASN A 42 0.62 1.24 -27.92
CA ASN A 42 1.26 1.79 -26.74
C ASN A 42 2.06 0.72 -25.99
N LYS A 43 2.95 1.16 -25.11
CA LYS A 43 3.65 0.28 -24.18
C LYS A 43 2.76 0.10 -22.95
N VAL A 44 2.47 -1.15 -22.60
CA VAL A 44 1.67 -1.49 -21.42
C VAL A 44 2.60 -2.09 -20.37
N GLY A 45 2.53 -1.57 -19.14
CA GLY A 45 3.28 -2.11 -18.02
C GLY A 45 2.69 -3.43 -17.53
N PHE A 46 3.56 -4.37 -17.19
CA PHE A 46 3.20 -5.64 -16.56
C PHE A 46 3.86 -5.75 -15.20
N SER A 47 3.18 -6.41 -14.27
CA SER A 47 3.74 -6.74 -12.96
C SER A 47 4.82 -7.81 -13.13
N GLU A 48 6.04 -7.53 -12.67
CA GLU A 48 7.15 -8.50 -12.68
C GLU A 48 6.86 -9.79 -11.89
N ARG A 49 5.92 -9.74 -10.96
CA ARG A 49 5.58 -10.86 -10.07
C ARG A 49 4.45 -11.75 -10.58
N THR A 50 3.53 -11.18 -11.36
CA THR A 50 2.28 -11.86 -11.73
C THR A 50 1.98 -11.86 -13.22
N ASP A 51 2.81 -11.21 -14.03
CA ASP A 51 2.57 -10.96 -15.47
C ASP A 51 1.20 -10.32 -15.77
N ALA A 52 0.57 -9.75 -14.76
CA ALA A 52 -0.68 -9.03 -14.94
C ALA A 52 -0.43 -7.62 -15.47
N VAL A 53 -1.32 -7.13 -16.33
CA VAL A 53 -1.31 -5.74 -16.78
C VAL A 53 -1.51 -4.82 -15.59
N VAL A 54 -0.59 -3.85 -15.40
CA VAL A 54 -0.67 -2.86 -14.31
C VAL A 54 -1.74 -1.84 -14.64
N GLU A 55 -2.65 -1.63 -13.69
CA GLU A 55 -3.66 -0.57 -13.74
C GLU A 55 -3.66 0.24 -12.45
N PRO A 56 -3.83 1.58 -12.51
CA PRO A 56 -3.93 2.41 -11.32
C PRO A 56 -5.13 2.00 -10.46
N LYS A 57 -4.88 1.77 -9.18
CA LYS A 57 -5.91 1.48 -8.19
C LYS A 57 -5.58 2.18 -6.88
N ILE A 58 -6.53 2.93 -6.35
CA ILE A 58 -6.41 3.50 -5.01
C ILE A 58 -6.67 2.40 -3.99
N SER A 59 -5.74 2.21 -3.07
CA SER A 59 -5.87 1.27 -1.95
C SER A 59 -5.22 1.86 -0.69
N THR A 60 -5.69 1.44 0.47
CA THR A 60 -5.05 1.76 1.74
C THR A 60 -3.69 1.07 1.80
N GLN A 61 -2.67 1.78 2.27
CA GLN A 61 -1.30 1.27 2.40
C GLN A 61 -0.74 1.61 3.78
N TRP A 62 0.13 0.75 4.28
CA TRP A 62 0.86 0.99 5.52
C TRP A 62 2.15 1.75 5.26
N PHE A 63 2.37 2.81 6.05
CA PHE A 63 3.58 3.61 6.00
C PHE A 63 4.29 3.63 7.34
N LEU A 64 5.60 3.40 7.32
CA LEU A 64 6.46 3.63 8.45
C LEU A 64 6.85 5.11 8.48
N ARG A 65 6.51 5.80 9.58
CA ARG A 65 6.83 7.22 9.76
C ARG A 65 8.33 7.40 10.03
N MET A 66 9.06 7.87 9.03
CA MET A 66 10.52 7.99 9.08
C MET A 66 11.02 9.18 9.90
N LYS A 67 10.19 10.20 10.14
CA LYS A 67 10.60 11.47 10.78
C LYS A 67 11.33 11.30 12.11
N GLU A 68 10.85 10.41 12.97
CA GLU A 68 11.47 10.19 14.30
C GLU A 68 12.60 9.16 14.23
N ILE A 69 12.42 8.11 13.44
CA ILE A 69 13.38 7.00 13.32
C ILE A 69 14.71 7.47 12.72
N LYS A 70 14.67 8.40 11.77
CA LYS A 70 15.88 8.93 11.14
C LYS A 70 16.76 9.78 12.06
N LYS A 71 16.19 10.42 13.09
CA LYS A 71 16.92 11.39 13.96
C LYS A 71 18.16 10.78 14.61
N PRO A 72 18.09 9.65 15.33
CA PRO A 72 19.28 9.07 15.97
C PRO A 72 20.32 8.61 14.94
N ALA A 73 19.91 8.07 13.80
CA ALA A 73 20.82 7.65 12.75
C ALA A 73 21.60 8.86 12.16
N LEU A 74 20.88 9.93 11.83
CA LEU A 74 21.48 11.15 11.33
C LEU A 74 22.44 11.79 12.38
N LYS A 75 22.01 11.86 13.65
CA LYS A 75 22.82 12.41 14.74
C LYS A 75 24.14 11.68 14.91
N ASN A 76 24.14 10.34 14.84
CA ASN A 76 25.37 9.55 14.98
C ASN A 76 26.38 9.82 13.86
N VAL A 77 25.91 10.07 12.64
CA VAL A 77 26.79 10.43 11.52
C VAL A 77 27.27 11.88 11.63
N LEU A 78 26.42 12.80 12.04
CA LEU A 78 26.82 14.21 12.20
C LEU A 78 27.86 14.41 13.30
N ASN A 79 27.77 13.64 14.38
CA ASN A 79 28.69 13.67 15.51
C ASN A 79 29.95 12.80 15.30
N ASP A 80 30.16 12.27 14.10
CA ASP A 80 31.28 11.40 13.74
C ASP A 80 31.41 10.10 14.56
N ASN A 81 30.33 9.68 15.25
CA ASN A 81 30.23 8.35 15.86
C ASN A 81 30.22 7.23 14.80
N ILE A 82 29.68 7.53 13.62
CA ILE A 82 29.76 6.71 12.41
C ILE A 82 30.44 7.57 11.35
N GLN A 83 31.55 7.08 10.80
CA GLN A 83 32.36 7.81 9.82
C GLN A 83 32.21 7.19 8.43
N PHE A 84 32.12 8.04 7.42
CA PHE A 84 32.14 7.64 6.01
C PHE A 84 33.52 7.76 5.40
N HIS A 85 33.89 6.78 4.60
CA HIS A 85 35.10 6.81 3.77
C HIS A 85 34.69 6.64 2.28
N PRO A 86 34.93 7.63 1.44
CA PRO A 86 35.54 8.96 1.69
C PRO A 86 34.58 9.93 2.43
N LYS A 87 35.09 10.85 3.17
CA LYS A 87 34.35 11.82 4.03
C LYS A 87 33.27 12.61 3.26
N LYS A 88 33.45 12.87 1.96
CA LYS A 88 32.46 13.57 1.12
C LYS A 88 31.07 12.92 1.12
N LEU A 89 30.99 11.62 1.36
CA LEU A 89 29.71 10.88 1.43
C LEU A 89 28.85 11.27 2.62
N LYS A 90 29.44 11.88 3.68
CA LYS A 90 28.69 12.38 4.85
C LYS A 90 27.64 13.42 4.44
N ASN A 91 27.96 14.33 3.51
CA ASN A 91 27.03 15.35 3.06
C ASN A 91 25.89 14.74 2.21
N MET A 92 26.19 13.76 1.38
CA MET A 92 25.18 13.03 0.61
C MET A 92 24.21 12.27 1.54
N TYR A 93 24.75 11.55 2.53
CA TYR A 93 23.94 10.85 3.53
C TYR A 93 23.06 11.83 4.32
N LYS A 94 23.63 12.97 4.78
CA LYS A 94 22.87 14.01 5.48
C LYS A 94 21.69 14.48 4.63
N SER A 95 21.94 14.90 3.39
CA SER A 95 20.90 15.38 2.48
C SER A 95 19.82 14.35 2.24
N TRP A 96 20.19 13.07 2.04
CA TRP A 96 19.24 11.98 1.85
C TRP A 96 18.38 11.75 3.09
N MET A 97 18.99 11.70 4.28
CA MET A 97 18.29 11.48 5.54
C MET A 97 17.38 12.65 5.92
N GLU A 98 17.77 13.89 5.62
CA GLU A 98 16.93 15.07 5.87
C GLU A 98 15.65 15.05 5.01
N ASN A 99 15.74 14.55 3.79
CA ASN A 99 14.65 14.54 2.80
C ASN A 99 13.96 13.19 2.65
N ILE A 100 14.26 12.20 3.51
CA ILE A 100 13.64 10.88 3.42
C ILE A 100 12.14 10.96 3.68
N ASN A 101 11.36 10.39 2.77
CA ASN A 101 9.91 10.26 2.89
C ASN A 101 9.53 9.05 3.77
N ASP A 102 8.27 9.04 4.23
CA ASP A 102 7.71 7.89 4.91
C ASP A 102 7.77 6.65 4.00
N TRP A 103 8.10 5.52 4.57
CA TRP A 103 8.35 4.29 3.83
C TRP A 103 7.07 3.45 3.75
N CYS A 104 6.55 3.25 2.52
CA CYS A 104 5.47 2.31 2.30
C CYS A 104 5.98 0.88 2.50
N ILE A 105 5.44 0.20 3.51
CA ILE A 105 5.86 -1.15 3.92
C ILE A 105 4.93 -2.24 3.42
N SER A 106 3.67 -1.93 3.12
CA SER A 106 2.74 -2.95 2.62
C SER A 106 3.12 -3.48 1.23
N ARG A 107 2.90 -4.78 1.03
CA ARG A 107 3.08 -5.48 -0.24
C ARG A 107 1.84 -6.33 -0.53
N GLN A 108 1.41 -6.37 -1.78
CA GLN A 108 0.27 -7.17 -2.23
C GLN A 108 0.77 -8.58 -2.62
N LEU A 109 1.20 -9.34 -1.62
CA LEU A 109 1.71 -10.70 -1.76
C LEU A 109 0.71 -11.70 -1.16
N TRP A 110 0.77 -12.94 -1.65
CA TRP A 110 -0.10 -14.01 -1.14
C TRP A 110 0.32 -14.49 0.26
N TRP A 111 1.59 -14.35 0.57
CA TRP A 111 2.15 -14.70 1.86
C TRP A 111 3.39 -13.86 2.14
N GLY A 112 3.72 -13.73 3.40
CA GLY A 112 4.83 -12.94 3.90
C GLY A 112 4.69 -12.72 5.40
N HIS A 113 5.49 -11.83 5.95
CA HIS A 113 5.30 -11.37 7.32
C HIS A 113 4.09 -10.45 7.39
N GLN A 114 3.04 -10.87 8.08
CA GLN A 114 1.86 -10.02 8.26
C GLN A 114 2.21 -8.75 9.03
N ILE A 115 1.57 -7.67 8.65
CA ILE A 115 1.71 -6.39 9.35
C ILE A 115 1.24 -6.56 10.80
N PRO A 116 2.04 -6.13 11.81
CA PRO A 116 1.72 -6.29 13.21
C PRO A 116 0.70 -5.25 13.69
N ALA A 117 -0.45 -5.24 13.05
CA ALA A 117 -1.58 -4.36 13.33
C ALA A 117 -2.88 -5.17 13.42
N TRP A 118 -3.73 -4.79 14.37
CA TRP A 118 -5.01 -5.45 14.64
C TRP A 118 -6.12 -4.43 14.68
N TYR A 119 -7.26 -4.79 14.11
CA TYR A 119 -8.47 -3.97 14.09
C TYR A 119 -9.44 -4.40 15.18
N GLY A 120 -9.91 -3.42 15.94
CA GLY A 120 -11.01 -3.58 16.88
C GLY A 120 -12.39 -3.56 16.20
N PRO A 121 -13.47 -3.76 16.97
CA PRO A 121 -14.83 -3.81 16.44
C PRO A 121 -15.29 -2.52 15.71
N ASP A 122 -14.71 -1.39 16.07
CA ASP A 122 -14.96 -0.05 15.50
C ASP A 122 -13.91 0.36 14.46
N ASN A 123 -13.12 -0.60 13.94
CA ASN A 123 -11.96 -0.39 13.06
C ASN A 123 -10.83 0.45 13.72
N LYS A 124 -10.81 0.58 15.04
CA LYS A 124 -9.66 1.15 15.73
C LYS A 124 -8.44 0.25 15.56
N ILE A 125 -7.31 0.86 15.21
CA ILE A 125 -6.05 0.14 14.92
C ILE A 125 -5.19 0.07 16.19
N PHE A 126 -4.71 -1.14 16.49
CA PHE A 126 -3.76 -1.42 17.56
C PHE A 126 -2.49 -2.04 16.95
N VAL A 127 -1.38 -1.32 17.02
CA VAL A 127 -0.07 -1.81 16.57
C VAL A 127 0.67 -2.39 17.76
N ALA A 128 1.13 -3.66 17.64
CA ALA A 128 1.85 -4.36 18.69
C ALA A 128 2.77 -5.43 18.09
N MET A 129 3.67 -6.00 18.87
CA MET A 129 4.56 -7.08 18.40
C MET A 129 3.84 -8.42 18.22
N ASN A 130 2.79 -8.65 19.01
CA ASN A 130 2.00 -9.89 19.00
C ASN A 130 0.54 -9.59 19.39
N LEU A 131 -0.32 -10.60 19.23
CA LEU A 131 -1.75 -10.50 19.54
C LEU A 131 -2.01 -10.20 21.03
N GLU A 132 -1.21 -10.74 21.94
CA GLU A 132 -1.42 -10.55 23.39
C GLU A 132 -1.22 -9.09 23.77
N ASP A 133 -0.18 -8.44 23.25
CA ASP A 133 0.07 -7.02 23.48
C ASP A 133 -0.97 -6.13 22.80
N ALA A 134 -1.47 -6.53 21.63
CA ALA A 134 -2.59 -5.87 20.97
C ALA A 134 -3.87 -5.96 21.81
N LEU A 135 -4.18 -7.13 22.37
CA LEU A 135 -5.33 -7.34 23.25
C LEU A 135 -5.23 -6.52 24.54
N LYS A 136 -4.03 -6.41 25.16
CA LYS A 136 -3.83 -5.55 26.33
C LYS A 136 -4.20 -4.11 26.01
N LYS A 137 -3.66 -3.54 24.93
CA LYS A 137 -3.95 -2.18 24.47
C LYS A 137 -5.45 -1.98 24.17
N ALA A 138 -6.09 -2.97 23.57
CA ALA A 138 -7.50 -2.92 23.25
C ALA A 138 -8.37 -2.97 24.50
N ARG A 139 -8.04 -3.83 25.48
CA ARG A 139 -8.74 -3.91 26.77
C ARG A 139 -8.68 -2.58 27.54
N GLU A 140 -7.52 -1.96 27.59
CA GLU A 140 -7.34 -0.63 28.17
C GLU A 140 -8.19 0.43 27.46
N TYR A 141 -8.20 0.41 26.13
CA TYR A 141 -8.94 1.39 25.33
C TYR A 141 -10.46 1.24 25.45
N TYR A 142 -10.98 -0.01 25.37
CA TYR A 142 -12.41 -0.29 25.40
C TYR A 142 -12.98 -0.49 26.81
N ASN A 143 -12.14 -0.59 27.82
CA ASN A 143 -12.54 -0.96 29.20
C ASN A 143 -13.36 -2.26 29.25
N LYS A 144 -12.95 -3.27 28.47
CA LYS A 144 -13.62 -4.58 28.37
C LYS A 144 -12.59 -5.70 28.38
N GLU A 145 -12.92 -6.82 29.03
CA GLU A 145 -12.02 -7.98 29.08
C GLU A 145 -12.06 -8.84 27.80
N GLU A 146 -13.26 -9.02 27.25
CA GLU A 146 -13.43 -9.80 26.01
C GLU A 146 -13.54 -8.89 24.80
N ILE A 147 -12.51 -8.93 23.94
CA ILE A 147 -12.45 -8.17 22.68
C ILE A 147 -11.90 -9.10 21.60
N LYS A 148 -12.60 -9.11 20.47
CA LYS A 148 -12.10 -9.79 19.27
C LYS A 148 -11.35 -8.79 18.42
N LEU A 149 -10.10 -9.11 18.10
CA LEU A 149 -9.26 -8.34 17.18
C LEU A 149 -9.05 -9.15 15.90
N LYS A 150 -9.03 -8.46 14.77
CA LYS A 150 -8.68 -9.02 13.47
C LYS A 150 -7.33 -8.46 13.05
N GLN A 151 -6.35 -9.32 12.77
CA GLN A 151 -5.05 -8.89 12.22
C GLN A 151 -5.22 -8.39 10.79
N ASP A 152 -4.39 -7.43 10.39
CA ASP A 152 -4.31 -6.95 9.03
C ASP A 152 -3.93 -8.07 8.06
N GLU A 153 -4.51 -8.06 6.87
CA GLU A 153 -4.27 -9.11 5.86
C GLU A 153 -3.05 -8.77 4.97
N ASP A 154 -2.60 -7.51 5.00
CA ASP A 154 -1.42 -7.09 4.25
C ASP A 154 -0.13 -7.70 4.84
N VAL A 155 0.88 -7.83 3.99
CA VAL A 155 2.21 -8.34 4.34
C VAL A 155 3.29 -7.29 4.08
N LEU A 156 4.43 -7.49 4.74
CA LEU A 156 5.63 -6.67 4.59
C LEU A 156 6.43 -7.07 3.34
#